data_ff69a2718fee8c9131b607652540864a
#
_entry.id   ff69a2718fee8c9131b607652540864a
#
_cell.length_a   1.000
_cell.length_b   1.000
_cell.length_c   1.000
_cell.angle_alpha   90.00
_cell.angle_beta   90.00
_cell.angle_gamma   90.00
#
_symmetry.space_group_name_H-M   'P 1'
#
loop_
_entity.id
_entity.type
_entity.pdbx_description
1 polymer ?
#
loop_
_entity_poly.entity_id
_entity_poly.type
_entity_poly.pdbx_seq_one_letter_code
_entity_poly.pdbx_strand_id
1 'polypeptide(L)'
;MKRILLCLAFTVVGFLSFAQCSIDSTQTDPGIYPDTLLPATVNQPYTQDITFVMIADTMGITITNFNIANITGLPVGMTWQCNNFVNGCNYNPSQSIYGCVNLSGTPLIAGVYNATVTVIATLQVLGDQTISYTLPFTVLPDTVSNPGFSMTNSSGCLPLSVTFVNNNPGQASYLWDFGNGIQSNLENPPVQIYNVPGDYVVTQSVTANGSPQYFLTDITVASIPDNYGAPVDVPDMYFYLYDSQGNQIYDSHPSVSNTNAPLSWTLPNIPLQNSNYTLHVWDEDGGLFGADDDLGSVTFPGWSASGTATGTLSGVSGSLVVNYSIMQVPVATTIHTDTVHVFAVPDTPTVSANIPLILCAGDTVVLTCNDTLAIQWYESGNLLIGETNSDLFLTTSGNFFAVVTNAHGCTAVSAAINVQVNPNPPKPTFFVNGNTLNCVLTGYMLQWYYNGAAMPGETSLQLTATQQGTYYVVATDSVTGCTSVSDPLVFTPVGLDQPQSVIAAVLFPNPADKSVVVQLTSVRNIFTTIQLLDISGRVLQQNNFTLQPGTTQLPFDLSDISKGVYLIKITQENASKTLRLMINR
;
A
#
# COMPACT_ATOMS: atom_id res chain seq x y z
N MET A 1 -48.66 43.00 -2.17
CA MET A 1 -47.90 43.50 -3.33
C MET A 1 -46.92 42.39 -3.78
N LYS A 2 -47.38 41.56 -4.73
CA LYS A 2 -46.59 40.49 -5.32
C LYS A 2 -45.79 41.12 -6.47
N ARG A 3 -44.46 41.05 -6.41
CA ARG A 3 -43.58 41.37 -7.56
C ARG A 3 -43.33 40.10 -8.32
N ILE A 4 -43.88 40.02 -9.51
CA ILE A 4 -43.62 38.97 -10.52
C ILE A 4 -42.27 39.38 -11.17
N LEU A 5 -41.24 38.53 -11.03
CA LEU A 5 -39.97 38.66 -11.70
C LEU A 5 -40.09 37.88 -13.01
N LEU A 6 -40.12 38.62 -14.12
CA LEU A 6 -40.14 38.09 -15.48
C LEU A 6 -38.72 37.71 -15.84
N CYS A 7 -38.35 36.41 -15.84
CA CYS A 7 -37.11 35.96 -16.44
C CYS A 7 -37.24 35.94 -17.97
N LEU A 8 -36.63 36.90 -18.61
CA LEU A 8 -36.36 36.84 -20.05
C LEU A 8 -35.26 35.78 -20.26
N ALA A 9 -35.65 34.62 -20.80
CA ALA A 9 -34.70 33.68 -21.37
C ALA A 9 -34.14 34.27 -22.68
N PHE A 10 -32.93 34.81 -22.60
CA PHE A 10 -32.15 35.07 -23.82
C PHE A 10 -31.68 33.69 -24.33
N THR A 11 -32.32 33.19 -25.37
CA THR A 11 -31.75 32.17 -26.24
C THR A 11 -30.59 32.83 -26.97
N VAL A 12 -29.38 32.61 -26.48
CA VAL A 12 -28.18 32.87 -27.24
C VAL A 12 -28.14 31.82 -28.33
N VAL A 13 -28.64 32.19 -29.52
CA VAL A 13 -28.29 31.49 -30.75
C VAL A 13 -26.81 31.77 -30.95
N GLY A 14 -25.97 30.86 -30.55
CA GLY A 14 -24.55 30.87 -30.85
C GLY A 14 -24.41 30.79 -32.37
N PHE A 15 -24.22 31.92 -33.04
CA PHE A 15 -23.57 31.88 -34.32
C PHE A 15 -22.21 31.23 -34.10
N LEU A 16 -22.01 30.03 -34.64
CA LEU A 16 -20.69 29.46 -34.85
C LEU A 16 -19.98 30.42 -35.80
N SER A 17 -19.32 31.45 -35.23
CA SER A 17 -18.30 32.19 -35.95
C SER A 17 -17.15 31.18 -36.11
N PHE A 18 -17.07 30.56 -37.28
CA PHE A 18 -15.87 29.84 -37.65
C PHE A 18 -14.71 30.84 -37.52
N ALA A 19 -13.78 30.53 -36.66
CA ALA A 19 -12.61 31.37 -36.47
C ALA A 19 -11.81 31.34 -37.76
N GLN A 20 -11.86 32.44 -38.49
CA GLN A 20 -11.02 32.62 -39.66
C GLN A 20 -9.57 32.59 -39.21
N CYS A 21 -8.74 31.67 -39.76
CA CYS A 21 -7.36 31.53 -39.34
C CYS A 21 -6.57 32.84 -39.50
N SER A 22 -5.62 33.04 -38.60
CA SER A 22 -4.74 34.22 -38.60
C SER A 22 -3.48 33.95 -39.41
N ILE A 23 -3.19 34.82 -40.40
CA ILE A 23 -1.97 34.72 -41.20
C ILE A 23 -0.79 35.34 -40.42
N ASP A 24 0.27 34.56 -40.25
CA ASP A 24 1.56 35.05 -39.75
C ASP A 24 2.35 35.68 -40.90
N SER A 25 2.20 36.96 -41.13
CA SER A 25 2.90 37.72 -42.17
C SER A 25 4.37 38.00 -41.86
N THR A 26 4.89 37.54 -40.75
CA THR A 26 6.34 37.66 -40.43
C THR A 26 7.19 36.64 -41.20
N GLN A 27 6.57 35.58 -41.69
CA GLN A 27 7.22 34.56 -42.54
C GLN A 27 7.33 35.12 -43.98
N THR A 28 8.54 35.10 -44.52
CA THR A 28 8.81 35.61 -45.88
C THR A 28 9.30 34.56 -46.84
N ASP A 29 9.84 33.47 -46.35
CA ASP A 29 10.34 32.38 -47.15
C ASP A 29 9.18 31.44 -47.56
N PRO A 30 9.17 30.90 -48.76
CA PRO A 30 8.16 29.97 -49.21
C PRO A 30 8.14 28.69 -48.33
N GLY A 31 6.98 28.32 -47.82
CA GLY A 31 6.86 27.16 -46.93
C GLY A 31 5.55 27.13 -46.15
N ILE A 32 5.48 26.18 -45.23
CA ILE A 32 4.36 25.98 -44.28
C ILE A 32 4.86 26.24 -42.87
N TYR A 33 4.13 27.07 -42.11
CA TYR A 33 4.51 27.58 -40.79
C TYR A 33 3.37 27.46 -39.76
N PRO A 34 3.60 26.88 -38.59
CA PRO A 34 4.86 26.24 -38.18
C PRO A 34 5.10 24.93 -38.96
N ASP A 35 6.33 24.50 -39.07
CA ASP A 35 6.76 23.23 -39.66
C ASP A 35 6.46 22.01 -38.73
N THR A 36 6.13 22.28 -37.48
CA THR A 36 5.73 21.30 -36.47
C THR A 36 4.50 21.82 -35.72
N LEU A 37 3.51 20.94 -35.55
CA LEU A 37 2.29 21.27 -34.81
C LEU A 37 2.52 21.15 -33.30
N LEU A 38 1.90 22.07 -32.54
CA LEU A 38 1.86 21.95 -31.09
C LEU A 38 1.15 20.66 -30.69
N PRO A 39 1.59 19.99 -29.60
CA PRO A 39 0.91 18.80 -29.16
C PRO A 39 -0.50 19.15 -28.63
N ALA A 40 -1.48 18.33 -29.02
CA ALA A 40 -2.82 18.35 -28.46
C ALA A 40 -2.94 17.36 -27.29
N THR A 41 -4.05 17.41 -26.57
CA THR A 41 -4.39 16.43 -25.51
C THR A 41 -5.76 15.84 -25.81
N VAL A 42 -5.92 14.53 -25.62
CA VAL A 42 -7.20 13.85 -25.78
C VAL A 42 -8.29 14.57 -24.99
N ASN A 43 -9.50 14.67 -25.57
CA ASN A 43 -10.69 15.30 -25.00
C ASN A 43 -10.54 16.79 -24.65
N GLN A 44 -9.43 17.44 -25.02
CA GLN A 44 -9.25 18.88 -24.84
C GLN A 44 -9.44 19.61 -26.16
N PRO A 45 -10.16 20.76 -26.18
CA PRO A 45 -10.28 21.58 -27.39
C PRO A 45 -8.90 22.02 -27.87
N TYR A 46 -8.67 21.87 -29.15
CA TYR A 46 -7.44 22.28 -29.80
C TYR A 46 -7.75 23.21 -30.96
N THR A 47 -6.93 24.21 -31.16
CA THR A 47 -6.94 25.07 -32.33
C THR A 47 -5.53 25.56 -32.62
N GLN A 48 -5.13 25.49 -33.88
CA GLN A 48 -3.86 26.03 -34.35
C GLN A 48 -3.97 26.53 -35.78
N ASP A 49 -3.47 27.69 -36.01
CA ASP A 49 -3.36 28.27 -37.35
C ASP A 49 -2.05 27.82 -38.00
N ILE A 50 -2.13 27.52 -39.30
CA ILE A 50 -0.99 27.17 -40.15
C ILE A 50 -0.98 28.17 -41.29
N THR A 51 0.07 28.97 -41.36
CA THR A 51 0.30 29.92 -42.48
C THR A 51 1.15 29.23 -43.54
N PHE A 52 0.80 29.42 -44.78
CA PHE A 52 1.65 29.04 -45.93
C PHE A 52 2.02 30.26 -46.74
N VAL A 53 3.28 30.26 -47.19
CA VAL A 53 3.86 31.32 -48.02
C VAL A 53 4.11 30.74 -49.40
N MET A 54 3.40 31.25 -50.38
CA MET A 54 3.43 30.80 -51.77
C MET A 54 4.48 31.53 -52.58
N ILE A 55 4.97 30.82 -53.62
CA ILE A 55 5.82 31.45 -54.67
C ILE A 55 4.94 31.83 -55.87
N ALA A 56 5.19 32.98 -56.48
CA ALA A 56 4.48 33.39 -57.69
C ALA A 56 5.12 32.87 -58.98
N ASP A 57 6.36 32.39 -58.88
CA ASP A 57 7.11 31.87 -60.06
C ASP A 57 8.07 30.75 -59.61
N THR A 58 8.23 29.74 -60.46
CA THR A 58 9.22 28.69 -60.29
C THR A 58 9.94 28.45 -61.61
N MET A 59 11.25 28.61 -61.65
CA MET A 59 12.10 28.45 -62.84
C MET A 59 11.61 29.28 -64.05
N GLY A 60 11.02 30.46 -63.87
CA GLY A 60 10.49 31.33 -64.92
C GLY A 60 9.08 30.91 -65.44
N ILE A 61 8.40 29.99 -64.76
CA ILE A 61 7.02 29.60 -65.02
C ILE A 61 6.11 30.17 -63.96
N THR A 62 5.16 31.01 -64.36
CA THR A 62 4.21 31.62 -63.43
C THR A 62 3.26 30.61 -62.85
N ILE A 63 3.05 30.64 -61.55
CA ILE A 63 2.02 29.90 -60.85
C ILE A 63 0.79 30.77 -60.72
N THR A 64 -0.34 30.29 -61.24
CA THR A 64 -1.59 31.05 -61.31
C THR A 64 -2.51 30.78 -60.15
N ASN A 65 -2.44 29.58 -59.58
CA ASN A 65 -3.27 29.17 -58.46
C ASN A 65 -2.56 28.16 -57.58
N PHE A 66 -2.81 28.22 -56.29
CA PHE A 66 -2.58 27.16 -55.32
C PHE A 66 -3.93 26.75 -54.71
N ASN A 67 -4.27 25.48 -54.78
CA ASN A 67 -5.44 24.93 -54.12
C ASN A 67 -5.00 23.97 -52.99
N ILE A 68 -5.49 24.18 -51.77
CA ILE A 68 -5.37 23.19 -50.73
C ILE A 68 -6.48 22.17 -50.90
N ALA A 69 -6.14 21.09 -51.56
CA ALA A 69 -7.12 20.07 -51.96
C ALA A 69 -7.63 19.25 -50.76
N ASN A 70 -6.73 18.90 -49.85
CA ASN A 70 -7.11 18.09 -48.67
C ASN A 70 -6.03 18.12 -47.58
N ILE A 71 -6.44 17.81 -46.35
CA ILE A 71 -5.54 17.48 -45.25
C ILE A 71 -6.01 16.15 -44.66
N THR A 72 -5.21 15.12 -44.85
CA THR A 72 -5.48 13.76 -44.35
C THR A 72 -4.56 13.40 -43.19
N GLY A 73 -4.84 12.28 -42.48
CA GLY A 73 -4.02 11.80 -41.36
C GLY A 73 -4.18 12.61 -40.08
N LEU A 74 -5.19 13.46 -39.98
CA LEU A 74 -5.53 14.15 -38.73
C LEU A 74 -6.08 13.16 -37.71
N PRO A 75 -5.83 13.41 -36.40
CA PRO A 75 -6.47 12.66 -35.33
C PRO A 75 -7.99 12.71 -35.42
N VAL A 76 -8.64 11.63 -34.99
CA VAL A 76 -10.11 11.59 -34.87
C VAL A 76 -10.60 12.73 -33.97
N GLY A 77 -11.68 13.40 -34.39
CA GLY A 77 -12.22 14.58 -33.72
C GLY A 77 -11.57 15.90 -34.10
N MET A 78 -10.60 15.88 -35.03
CA MET A 78 -9.99 17.06 -35.61
C MET A 78 -10.51 17.34 -37.01
N THR A 79 -10.64 18.62 -37.32
CA THR A 79 -11.05 19.14 -38.63
C THR A 79 -10.12 20.24 -39.07
N TRP A 80 -10.23 20.65 -40.33
CA TRP A 80 -9.49 21.77 -40.87
C TRP A 80 -10.36 22.72 -41.67
N GLN A 81 -9.98 23.97 -41.73
CA GLN A 81 -10.67 24.96 -42.57
C GLN A 81 -9.65 25.99 -43.07
N CYS A 82 -9.73 26.34 -44.35
CA CYS A 82 -8.91 27.41 -44.93
C CYS A 82 -9.57 28.79 -44.79
N ASN A 83 -8.79 29.89 -44.86
CA ASN A 83 -9.31 31.25 -44.80
C ASN A 83 -10.05 31.63 -46.11
N ASN A 84 -9.84 30.95 -47.20
CA ASN A 84 -10.51 31.18 -48.50
C ASN A 84 -11.50 30.05 -48.84
N PHE A 85 -12.23 29.55 -47.83
CA PHE A 85 -13.17 28.46 -47.98
C PHE A 85 -14.27 28.72 -49.03
N VAL A 86 -14.75 29.98 -49.14
CA VAL A 86 -15.77 30.40 -50.10
C VAL A 86 -15.34 30.17 -51.57
N ASN A 87 -14.03 30.22 -51.82
CA ASN A 87 -13.44 29.96 -53.15
C ASN A 87 -12.80 28.56 -53.23
N GLY A 88 -13.26 27.58 -52.44
CA GLY A 88 -12.72 26.22 -52.46
C GLY A 88 -11.24 26.13 -52.08
N CYS A 89 -10.75 26.94 -51.17
CA CYS A 89 -9.35 27.00 -50.75
C CYS A 89 -8.34 27.29 -51.88
N ASN A 90 -8.76 28.08 -52.89
CA ASN A 90 -7.94 28.51 -54.02
C ASN A 90 -7.26 29.85 -53.69
N TYR A 91 -5.98 30.01 -54.03
CA TYR A 91 -5.16 31.17 -53.74
C TYR A 91 -4.37 31.61 -54.97
N ASN A 92 -4.45 32.87 -55.31
CA ASN A 92 -3.65 33.46 -56.40
C ASN A 92 -2.39 34.14 -55.83
N PRO A 93 -1.19 33.58 -56.03
CA PRO A 93 0.04 34.14 -55.45
C PRO A 93 0.43 35.50 -55.99
N SER A 94 -0.13 35.92 -57.15
CA SER A 94 0.09 37.29 -57.65
C SER A 94 -0.76 38.34 -56.93
N GLN A 95 -1.82 37.91 -56.20
CA GLN A 95 -2.64 38.82 -55.38
C GLN A 95 -2.18 38.84 -53.90
N SER A 96 -1.83 37.68 -53.38
CA SER A 96 -1.28 37.52 -52.03
C SER A 96 -0.41 36.27 -51.99
N ILE A 97 0.78 36.38 -51.44
CA ILE A 97 1.67 35.24 -51.22
C ILE A 97 1.27 34.43 -49.99
N TYR A 98 0.29 34.89 -49.22
CA TYR A 98 -0.12 34.25 -47.97
C TYR A 98 -1.48 33.59 -48.06
N GLY A 99 -1.59 32.47 -47.44
CA GLY A 99 -2.84 31.82 -47.07
C GLY A 99 -2.72 31.15 -45.73
N CYS A 100 -3.84 30.73 -45.15
CA CYS A 100 -3.80 29.97 -43.92
C CYS A 100 -4.88 28.89 -43.81
N VAL A 101 -4.60 27.94 -42.97
CA VAL A 101 -5.50 26.87 -42.54
C VAL A 101 -5.58 26.86 -41.02
N ASN A 102 -6.76 26.76 -40.47
CA ASN A 102 -6.98 26.46 -39.06
C ASN A 102 -7.24 24.96 -38.90
N LEU A 103 -6.44 24.33 -38.04
CA LEU A 103 -6.74 22.98 -37.51
C LEU A 103 -7.47 23.16 -36.20
N SER A 104 -8.64 22.58 -36.05
CA SER A 104 -9.45 22.70 -34.84
C SER A 104 -10.25 21.43 -34.56
N GLY A 105 -10.65 21.27 -33.30
CA GLY A 105 -11.45 20.13 -32.87
C GLY A 105 -11.04 19.64 -31.48
N THR A 106 -11.50 18.46 -31.14
CA THR A 106 -11.18 17.78 -29.90
C THR A 106 -10.67 16.38 -30.24
N PRO A 107 -9.35 16.14 -30.20
CA PRO A 107 -8.82 14.83 -30.56
C PRO A 107 -9.25 13.78 -29.54
N LEU A 108 -9.64 12.60 -30.00
CA LEU A 108 -10.24 11.55 -29.18
C LEU A 108 -9.30 10.36 -28.88
N ILE A 109 -8.20 10.23 -29.60
CA ILE A 109 -7.27 9.11 -29.47
C ILE A 109 -5.85 9.66 -29.38
N ALA A 110 -5.11 9.25 -28.34
CA ALA A 110 -3.71 9.58 -28.19
C ALA A 110 -2.85 8.85 -29.23
N GLY A 111 -1.82 9.49 -29.71
CA GLY A 111 -0.90 8.89 -30.67
C GLY A 111 -0.02 9.92 -31.38
N VAL A 112 0.81 9.42 -32.28
CA VAL A 112 1.60 10.25 -33.19
C VAL A 112 0.98 10.11 -34.59
N TYR A 113 0.59 11.23 -35.14
CA TYR A 113 -0.08 11.34 -36.42
C TYR A 113 0.80 12.08 -37.41
N ASN A 114 0.56 11.89 -38.70
CA ASN A 114 1.20 12.62 -39.79
C ASN A 114 0.11 13.27 -40.62
N ALA A 115 -0.18 14.54 -40.34
CA ALA A 115 -1.10 15.31 -41.14
C ALA A 115 -0.48 15.61 -42.50
N THR A 116 -1.07 15.07 -43.56
CA THR A 116 -0.60 15.26 -44.95
C THR A 116 -1.44 16.33 -45.61
N VAL A 117 -0.84 17.47 -45.90
CA VAL A 117 -1.45 18.59 -46.67
C VAL A 117 -1.19 18.34 -48.13
N THR A 118 -2.23 18.15 -48.92
CA THR A 118 -2.17 18.04 -50.38
C THR A 118 -2.48 19.38 -51.02
N VAL A 119 -1.54 19.88 -51.78
CA VAL A 119 -1.66 21.17 -52.50
C VAL A 119 -1.55 20.94 -53.98
N ILE A 120 -2.47 21.52 -54.75
CA ILE A 120 -2.41 21.54 -56.21
C ILE A 120 -1.95 22.93 -56.65
N ALA A 121 -0.81 23.00 -57.33
CA ALA A 121 -0.28 24.24 -57.89
C ALA A 121 -0.55 24.24 -59.42
N THR A 122 -1.31 25.22 -59.91
CA THR A 122 -1.59 25.39 -61.34
C THR A 122 -0.52 26.26 -62.00
N LEU A 123 0.30 25.68 -62.88
CA LEU A 123 1.36 26.34 -63.61
C LEU A 123 0.87 26.73 -65.00
N GLN A 124 1.17 27.94 -65.44
CA GLN A 124 0.65 28.53 -66.67
C GLN A 124 0.93 27.68 -67.97
N VAL A 125 1.97 26.85 -67.94
CA VAL A 125 2.39 26.06 -69.12
C VAL A 125 2.31 24.55 -68.86
N LEU A 126 2.43 24.11 -67.62
CA LEU A 126 2.53 22.69 -67.24
C LEU A 126 1.25 22.14 -66.62
N GLY A 127 0.21 23.01 -66.46
CA GLY A 127 -1.02 22.62 -65.78
C GLY A 127 -0.83 22.34 -64.29
N ASP A 128 -1.70 21.50 -63.75
CA ASP A 128 -1.76 21.20 -62.33
C ASP A 128 -0.64 20.26 -61.89
N GLN A 129 0.00 20.62 -60.80
CA GLN A 129 1.07 19.83 -60.15
C GLN A 129 0.69 19.58 -58.68
N THR A 130 0.59 18.33 -58.29
CA THR A 130 0.26 17.97 -56.90
C THR A 130 1.53 17.88 -56.05
N ILE A 131 1.51 18.54 -54.92
CA ILE A 131 2.58 18.56 -53.94
C ILE A 131 1.99 18.16 -52.59
N SER A 132 2.67 17.29 -51.84
CA SER A 132 2.23 16.91 -50.48
C SER A 132 3.26 17.26 -49.46
N TYR A 133 2.83 17.82 -48.33
CA TYR A 133 3.63 18.16 -47.15
C TYR A 133 3.12 17.34 -45.95
N THR A 134 4.03 16.80 -45.17
CA THR A 134 3.68 16.05 -43.97
C THR A 134 4.09 16.85 -42.74
N LEU A 135 3.11 17.10 -41.86
CA LEU A 135 3.30 17.78 -40.58
C LEU A 135 3.10 16.77 -39.44
N PRO A 136 4.14 16.51 -38.63
CA PRO A 136 4.00 15.65 -37.46
C PRO A 136 3.03 16.28 -36.45
N PHE A 137 2.13 15.48 -35.91
CA PHE A 137 1.14 15.92 -34.92
C PHE A 137 1.03 14.90 -33.79
N THR A 138 1.32 15.31 -32.57
CA THR A 138 1.26 14.45 -31.40
C THR A 138 0.02 14.79 -30.57
N VAL A 139 -0.78 13.78 -30.26
CA VAL A 139 -1.87 13.85 -29.29
C VAL A 139 -1.43 13.11 -28.03
N LEU A 140 -1.27 13.86 -26.95
CA LEU A 140 -0.95 13.33 -25.63
C LEU A 140 -2.17 12.65 -25.03
N PRO A 141 -2.00 11.59 -24.24
CA PRO A 141 -3.11 11.03 -23.49
C PRO A 141 -3.76 12.09 -22.61
N ASP A 142 -5.07 11.99 -22.45
CA ASP A 142 -5.79 12.83 -21.50
C ASP A 142 -5.28 12.49 -20.08
N THR A 143 -4.64 13.43 -19.45
CA THR A 143 -4.36 13.39 -18.02
C THR A 143 -5.59 13.87 -17.25
N VAL A 144 -6.80 13.44 -17.63
CA VAL A 144 -7.92 13.53 -16.70
C VAL A 144 -7.44 12.78 -15.48
N SER A 145 -7.10 13.54 -14.46
CA SER A 145 -6.74 12.96 -13.19
C SER A 145 -7.95 12.16 -12.74
N ASN A 146 -7.86 10.85 -12.95
CA ASN A 146 -8.73 9.97 -12.22
C ASN A 146 -8.27 10.13 -10.75
N PRO A 147 -8.99 10.89 -9.90
CA PRO A 147 -8.63 11.02 -8.50
C PRO A 147 -8.70 9.67 -7.79
N GLY A 148 -9.11 8.63 -8.51
CA GLY A 148 -9.09 7.24 -8.08
C GLY A 148 -9.98 7.00 -6.90
N PHE A 149 -9.37 6.43 -5.88
CA PHE A 149 -10.00 6.14 -4.59
C PHE A 149 -9.03 6.43 -3.46
N SER A 150 -9.57 6.55 -2.27
CA SER A 150 -8.78 6.57 -1.04
C SER A 150 -9.12 5.34 -0.19
N MET A 151 -8.17 4.95 0.66
CA MET A 151 -8.30 3.81 1.54
C MET A 151 -8.15 4.22 3.00
N THR A 152 -8.94 3.59 3.86
CA THR A 152 -8.73 3.63 5.31
C THR A 152 -8.17 2.28 5.74
N ASN A 153 -7.12 2.29 6.55
CA ASN A 153 -6.38 1.10 6.98
C ASN A 153 -5.74 0.33 5.81
N SER A 154 -5.07 1.03 4.90
CA SER A 154 -4.39 0.39 3.77
C SER A 154 -3.18 -0.47 4.15
N SER A 155 -2.77 -0.45 5.42
CA SER A 155 -1.65 -1.23 5.95
C SER A 155 -1.94 -1.70 7.37
N GLY A 156 -1.65 -2.96 7.68
CA GLY A 156 -1.86 -3.51 9.03
C GLY A 156 -1.73 -5.02 9.13
N CYS A 157 -2.00 -5.52 10.33
CA CYS A 157 -1.89 -6.95 10.67
C CYS A 157 -3.17 -7.71 10.34
N LEU A 158 -3.04 -9.00 10.09
CA LEU A 158 -4.16 -9.92 9.92
C LEU A 158 -5.07 -10.01 11.16
N PRO A 159 -6.41 -10.15 10.95
CA PRO A 159 -7.15 -9.87 9.72
C PRO A 159 -7.27 -8.36 9.50
N LEU A 160 -7.02 -7.87 8.27
CA LEU A 160 -7.07 -6.44 7.96
C LEU A 160 -8.38 -6.09 7.25
N SER A 161 -9.15 -5.16 7.83
CA SER A 161 -10.36 -4.60 7.23
C SER A 161 -10.05 -3.25 6.59
N VAL A 162 -10.26 -3.14 5.27
CA VAL A 162 -9.98 -1.94 4.48
C VAL A 162 -11.29 -1.38 3.93
N THR A 163 -11.49 -0.08 4.11
CA THR A 163 -12.61 0.65 3.51
C THR A 163 -12.11 1.46 2.34
N PHE A 164 -12.83 1.41 1.23
CA PHE A 164 -12.55 2.14 0.00
C PHE A 164 -13.55 3.28 -0.18
N VAL A 165 -13.04 4.45 -0.52
CA VAL A 165 -13.86 5.63 -0.82
C VAL A 165 -13.61 6.01 -2.27
N ASN A 166 -14.67 5.96 -3.09
CA ASN A 166 -14.63 6.35 -4.48
C ASN A 166 -14.52 7.89 -4.60
N ASN A 167 -13.50 8.38 -5.29
CA ASN A 167 -13.29 9.80 -5.54
C ASN A 167 -13.85 10.26 -6.90
N ASN A 168 -14.50 9.34 -7.67
CA ASN A 168 -15.13 9.58 -8.97
C ASN A 168 -16.63 9.27 -8.94
N PRO A 169 -17.46 9.98 -8.20
CA PRO A 169 -18.88 9.65 -8.11
C PRO A 169 -19.63 9.92 -9.42
N GLY A 170 -20.72 9.19 -9.66
CA GLY A 170 -21.68 9.46 -10.70
C GLY A 170 -21.22 9.10 -12.11
N GLN A 171 -20.28 8.18 -12.31
CA GLN A 171 -19.85 7.70 -13.61
C GLN A 171 -20.74 6.56 -14.14
N ALA A 172 -20.59 6.21 -15.41
CA ALA A 172 -21.44 5.21 -16.07
C ALA A 172 -21.29 3.81 -15.50
N SER A 173 -20.06 3.41 -15.17
CA SER A 173 -19.80 2.11 -14.54
C SER A 173 -18.49 2.10 -13.77
N TYR A 174 -18.42 1.16 -12.83
CA TYR A 174 -17.25 0.90 -11.98
C TYR A 174 -16.90 -0.58 -12.06
N LEU A 175 -15.62 -0.87 -12.00
CA LEU A 175 -15.10 -2.21 -11.76
C LEU A 175 -13.92 -2.11 -10.79
N TRP A 176 -14.09 -2.72 -9.64
CA TRP A 176 -13.06 -2.86 -8.61
C TRP A 176 -12.50 -4.27 -8.65
N ASP A 177 -11.18 -4.38 -8.60
CA ASP A 177 -10.47 -5.60 -8.29
C ASP A 177 -9.62 -5.33 -7.04
N PHE A 178 -9.88 -6.06 -5.96
CA PHE A 178 -9.21 -5.82 -4.67
C PHE A 178 -7.91 -6.61 -4.52
N GLY A 179 -7.46 -7.31 -5.57
CA GLY A 179 -6.24 -8.10 -5.56
C GLY A 179 -6.32 -9.41 -4.75
N ASN A 180 -7.40 -9.62 -4.01
CA ASN A 180 -7.64 -10.81 -3.19
C ASN A 180 -8.58 -11.84 -3.86
N GLY A 181 -8.84 -11.67 -5.16
CA GLY A 181 -9.77 -12.49 -5.95
C GLY A 181 -11.24 -12.05 -5.86
N ILE A 182 -11.54 -10.98 -5.12
CA ILE A 182 -12.88 -10.40 -5.03
C ILE A 182 -12.95 -9.17 -5.93
N GLN A 183 -14.08 -9.01 -6.61
CA GLN A 183 -14.38 -7.86 -7.46
C GLN A 183 -15.72 -7.23 -7.07
N SER A 184 -15.93 -5.97 -7.44
CA SER A 184 -17.18 -5.24 -7.24
C SER A 184 -17.43 -4.30 -8.43
N ASN A 185 -18.71 -4.13 -8.80
CA ASN A 185 -19.16 -3.16 -9.78
C ASN A 185 -19.94 -1.99 -9.15
N LEU A 186 -19.95 -1.90 -7.84
CA LEU A 186 -20.63 -0.84 -7.12
C LEU A 186 -19.80 0.44 -7.14
N GLU A 187 -20.47 1.58 -7.24
CA GLU A 187 -19.84 2.89 -7.08
C GLU A 187 -19.07 3.00 -5.77
N ASN A 188 -19.70 2.57 -4.67
CA ASN A 188 -19.12 2.50 -3.34
C ASN A 188 -19.06 1.03 -2.91
N PRO A 189 -17.91 0.39 -2.99
CA PRO A 189 -17.79 -1.03 -2.67
C PRO A 189 -17.89 -1.28 -1.16
N PRO A 190 -18.29 -2.49 -0.74
CA PRO A 190 -18.28 -2.86 0.67
C PRO A 190 -16.83 -3.00 1.19
N VAL A 191 -16.69 -2.92 2.51
CA VAL A 191 -15.43 -3.18 3.22
C VAL A 191 -14.86 -4.53 2.80
N GLN A 192 -13.55 -4.57 2.54
CA GLN A 192 -12.83 -5.80 2.22
C GLN A 192 -12.02 -6.28 3.43
N ILE A 193 -11.99 -7.61 3.62
CA ILE A 193 -11.23 -8.24 4.68
C ILE A 193 -10.13 -9.10 4.05
N TYR A 194 -8.89 -8.84 4.45
CA TYR A 194 -7.72 -9.59 4.00
C TYR A 194 -7.27 -10.52 5.12
N ASN A 195 -7.27 -11.83 4.86
CA ASN A 195 -6.96 -12.89 5.83
C ASN A 195 -5.63 -13.60 5.55
N VAL A 196 -4.92 -13.20 4.53
CA VAL A 196 -3.61 -13.77 4.15
C VAL A 196 -2.61 -12.62 4.08
N PRO A 197 -1.37 -12.78 4.54
CA PRO A 197 -0.37 -11.71 4.44
C PRO A 197 0.09 -11.55 2.99
N GLY A 198 0.40 -10.32 2.61
CA GLY A 198 0.87 -9.99 1.26
C GLY A 198 0.55 -8.56 0.87
N ASP A 199 1.02 -8.19 -0.30
CA ASP A 199 0.72 -6.92 -0.94
C ASP A 199 -0.35 -7.16 -2.00
N TYR A 200 -1.47 -6.44 -1.88
CA TYR A 200 -2.62 -6.56 -2.78
C TYR A 200 -2.77 -5.29 -3.59
N VAL A 201 -2.54 -5.41 -4.89
CA VAL A 201 -2.79 -4.29 -5.82
C VAL A 201 -4.29 -4.18 -6.03
N VAL A 202 -4.85 -3.07 -5.59
CA VAL A 202 -6.25 -2.73 -5.80
C VAL A 202 -6.36 -1.90 -7.07
N THR A 203 -7.28 -2.27 -7.95
CA THR A 203 -7.53 -1.58 -9.21
C THR A 203 -8.97 -1.09 -9.25
N GLN A 204 -9.15 0.19 -9.54
CA GLN A 204 -10.44 0.78 -9.88
C GLN A 204 -10.44 1.15 -11.35
N SER A 205 -11.35 0.56 -12.13
CA SER A 205 -11.65 0.98 -13.50
C SER A 205 -12.96 1.75 -13.50
N VAL A 206 -12.95 2.94 -14.08
CA VAL A 206 -14.11 3.84 -14.14
C VAL A 206 -14.38 4.19 -15.59
N THR A 207 -15.60 3.92 -16.07
CA THR A 207 -16.05 4.33 -17.39
C THR A 207 -16.85 5.62 -17.27
N ALA A 208 -16.45 6.64 -18.01
CA ALA A 208 -17.11 7.95 -17.99
C ALA A 208 -18.55 7.87 -18.55
N ASN A 209 -19.38 8.84 -18.17
CA ASN A 209 -20.68 9.02 -18.81
C ASN A 209 -20.51 9.43 -20.26
N GLY A 210 -21.32 8.88 -21.14
CA GLY A 210 -21.32 9.24 -22.54
C GLY A 210 -21.85 8.11 -23.42
N SER A 211 -21.82 8.34 -24.72
CA SER A 211 -22.11 7.34 -25.74
C SER A 211 -20.89 7.20 -26.64
N PRO A 212 -20.65 6.02 -27.19
CA PRO A 212 -19.61 5.85 -28.20
C PRO A 212 -19.79 6.86 -29.33
N GLN A 213 -18.72 7.35 -29.87
CA GLN A 213 -18.72 8.22 -31.05
C GLN A 213 -18.36 7.39 -32.28
N TYR A 214 -18.96 7.76 -33.40
CA TYR A 214 -18.77 7.06 -34.67
C TYR A 214 -18.24 8.05 -35.69
N PHE A 215 -17.32 7.61 -36.53
CA PHE A 215 -16.72 8.41 -37.59
C PHE A 215 -16.65 7.62 -38.87
N LEU A 216 -17.13 8.23 -39.98
CA LEU A 216 -16.90 7.69 -41.29
C LEU A 216 -15.46 8.01 -41.71
N THR A 217 -14.71 6.96 -42.02
CA THR A 217 -13.27 7.06 -42.32
C THR A 217 -12.94 6.85 -43.77
N ASP A 218 -13.68 5.96 -44.43
CA ASP A 218 -13.43 5.62 -45.83
C ASP A 218 -14.73 5.33 -46.56
N ILE A 219 -14.76 5.67 -47.83
CA ILE A 219 -15.77 5.29 -48.80
C ILE A 219 -15.10 4.63 -50.01
N THR A 220 -15.63 3.51 -50.46
CA THR A 220 -15.22 2.89 -51.71
C THR A 220 -16.48 2.64 -52.58
N VAL A 221 -16.57 3.30 -53.69
CA VAL A 221 -17.52 2.95 -54.74
C VAL A 221 -17.02 1.67 -55.41
N ALA A 222 -17.62 0.53 -55.07
CA ALA A 222 -17.18 -0.79 -55.50
C ALA A 222 -17.73 -1.15 -56.89
N SER A 223 -18.92 -0.64 -57.26
CA SER A 223 -19.49 -0.74 -58.60
C SER A 223 -20.47 0.41 -58.84
N ILE A 224 -20.65 0.78 -60.09
CA ILE A 224 -21.63 1.73 -60.57
C ILE A 224 -22.65 1.00 -61.45
N PRO A 225 -23.85 1.57 -61.71
CA PRO A 225 -24.86 0.96 -62.60
C PRO A 225 -24.34 0.66 -64.01
N ASP A 226 -24.81 -0.45 -64.59
CA ASP A 226 -24.46 -0.82 -65.97
C ASP A 226 -25.02 0.21 -67.01
N ASN A 227 -24.33 0.34 -68.15
CA ASN A 227 -24.60 1.31 -69.21
C ASN A 227 -24.31 2.77 -68.93
N TYR A 228 -23.58 3.06 -67.95
CA TYR A 228 -23.07 4.40 -67.79
C TYR A 228 -21.87 4.60 -68.74
N GLY A 229 -21.97 5.63 -69.62
CA GLY A 229 -20.87 6.09 -70.45
C GLY A 229 -20.31 5.13 -71.54
N ALA A 230 -20.91 3.98 -71.87
CA ALA A 230 -20.35 3.08 -72.83
C ALA A 230 -20.52 3.59 -74.27
N PRO A 231 -19.51 3.58 -75.11
CA PRO A 231 -18.15 3.01 -75.00
C PRO A 231 -17.03 4.06 -74.92
N VAL A 232 -17.31 5.30 -74.57
CA VAL A 232 -16.37 6.43 -74.80
C VAL A 232 -16.05 7.25 -73.54
N ASP A 233 -16.80 7.07 -72.43
CA ASP A 233 -16.65 7.88 -71.24
C ASP A 233 -16.29 7.04 -70.00
N VAL A 234 -15.23 7.44 -69.29
CA VAL A 234 -14.82 6.86 -68.01
C VAL A 234 -15.13 7.92 -66.96
N PRO A 235 -15.92 7.61 -65.93
CA PRO A 235 -16.48 8.62 -65.06
C PRO A 235 -15.41 9.42 -64.27
N ASP A 236 -15.68 10.70 -64.10
CA ASP A 236 -14.98 11.62 -63.22
C ASP A 236 -15.74 11.69 -61.88
N MET A 237 -15.55 10.65 -61.05
CA MET A 237 -16.43 10.41 -59.90
C MET A 237 -16.17 11.37 -58.74
N TYR A 238 -17.26 11.83 -58.15
CA TYR A 238 -17.30 12.49 -56.85
C TYR A 238 -18.57 12.10 -56.09
N PHE A 239 -18.69 12.46 -54.80
CA PHE A 239 -19.91 12.22 -54.04
C PHE A 239 -20.22 13.34 -53.06
N TYR A 240 -21.52 13.46 -52.75
CA TYR A 240 -22.01 14.21 -51.61
C TYR A 240 -22.49 13.28 -50.50
N LEU A 241 -22.25 13.62 -49.27
CA LEU A 241 -22.80 12.96 -48.09
C LEU A 241 -23.85 13.84 -47.42
N TYR A 242 -25.03 13.31 -47.19
CA TYR A 242 -26.16 13.99 -46.60
C TYR A 242 -26.54 13.35 -45.27
N ASP A 243 -26.94 14.18 -44.29
CA ASP A 243 -27.54 13.71 -43.03
C ASP A 243 -29.01 13.24 -43.26
N SER A 244 -29.62 12.76 -42.17
CA SER A 244 -31.02 12.31 -42.21
C SER A 244 -32.06 13.43 -42.48
N GLN A 245 -31.67 14.69 -42.37
CA GLN A 245 -32.47 15.86 -42.70
C GLN A 245 -32.28 16.32 -44.13
N GLY A 246 -31.36 15.69 -44.88
CA GLY A 246 -31.03 16.06 -46.25
C GLY A 246 -30.04 17.23 -46.35
N ASN A 247 -29.37 17.61 -45.24
CA ASN A 247 -28.30 18.60 -45.31
C ASN A 247 -27.02 17.94 -45.82
N GLN A 248 -26.35 18.58 -46.76
CA GLN A 248 -25.01 18.17 -47.21
C GLN A 248 -23.98 18.42 -46.08
N ILE A 249 -23.31 17.38 -45.67
CA ILE A 249 -22.32 17.42 -44.59
C ILE A 249 -20.88 17.19 -45.07
N TYR A 250 -20.74 16.64 -46.28
CA TYR A 250 -19.44 16.44 -46.90
C TYR A 250 -19.57 16.50 -48.44
N ASP A 251 -18.49 16.98 -49.05
CA ASP A 251 -18.29 17.13 -50.48
C ASP A 251 -16.92 16.55 -50.81
N SER A 252 -16.87 15.58 -51.71
CA SER A 252 -15.63 14.90 -52.06
C SER A 252 -14.82 15.56 -53.17
N HIS A 253 -15.29 16.72 -53.73
CA HIS A 253 -14.56 17.40 -54.76
C HIS A 253 -13.11 17.76 -54.37
N PRO A 254 -12.20 17.80 -55.35
CA PRO A 254 -12.44 17.62 -56.81
C PRO A 254 -12.75 16.17 -57.16
N SER A 255 -13.45 15.96 -58.26
CA SER A 255 -13.72 14.64 -58.83
C SER A 255 -12.42 13.89 -59.13
N VAL A 256 -12.48 12.56 -59.13
CA VAL A 256 -11.37 11.72 -59.55
C VAL A 256 -11.57 11.37 -61.02
N SER A 257 -10.83 12.08 -61.87
CA SER A 257 -11.04 12.04 -63.31
C SER A 257 -10.66 10.68 -63.92
N ASN A 258 -11.50 10.26 -64.90
CA ASN A 258 -11.28 9.09 -65.77
C ASN A 258 -10.96 7.80 -64.96
N THR A 259 -11.71 7.53 -63.90
CA THR A 259 -11.47 6.37 -63.03
C THR A 259 -12.70 5.50 -62.89
N ASN A 260 -12.58 4.26 -63.32
CA ASN A 260 -13.62 3.23 -63.11
C ASN A 260 -13.69 2.76 -61.66
N ALA A 261 -14.87 2.28 -61.25
CA ALA A 261 -14.96 1.54 -59.98
C ALA A 261 -14.13 0.25 -60.06
N PRO A 262 -13.49 -0.19 -58.96
CA PRO A 262 -13.61 0.41 -57.62
C PRO A 262 -12.71 1.66 -57.41
N LEU A 263 -13.29 2.67 -56.78
CA LEU A 263 -12.61 3.91 -56.42
C LEU A 263 -12.81 4.22 -54.95
N SER A 264 -11.73 4.60 -54.24
CA SER A 264 -11.76 4.79 -52.80
C SER A 264 -11.33 6.22 -52.40
N TRP A 265 -12.01 6.75 -51.40
CA TRP A 265 -11.66 8.00 -50.71
C TRP A 265 -11.40 7.72 -49.24
N THR A 266 -10.28 8.22 -48.71
CA THR A 266 -10.02 8.32 -47.27
C THR A 266 -10.54 9.69 -46.81
N LEU A 267 -11.38 9.69 -45.81
CA LEU A 267 -12.13 10.87 -45.36
C LEU A 267 -11.49 11.51 -44.12
N PRO A 268 -11.75 12.79 -43.83
CA PRO A 268 -11.24 13.49 -42.69
C PRO A 268 -11.98 13.12 -41.36
N ASN A 269 -12.32 11.83 -41.16
CA ASN A 269 -13.05 11.34 -39.99
C ASN A 269 -14.37 12.10 -39.73
N ILE A 270 -15.34 11.95 -40.63
CA ILE A 270 -16.61 12.67 -40.56
C ILE A 270 -17.44 12.15 -39.37
N PRO A 271 -17.80 13.00 -38.38
CA PRO A 271 -18.58 12.56 -37.23
C PRO A 271 -19.99 12.15 -37.63
N LEU A 272 -20.41 10.98 -37.18
CA LEU A 272 -21.74 10.43 -37.42
C LEU A 272 -22.57 10.40 -36.15
N GLN A 273 -23.86 10.65 -36.28
CA GLN A 273 -24.85 10.50 -35.21
C GLN A 273 -25.65 9.22 -35.35
N ASN A 274 -26.49 8.91 -34.37
CA ASN A 274 -27.41 7.78 -34.44
C ASN A 274 -28.58 8.04 -35.41
N SER A 275 -28.24 8.16 -36.69
CA SER A 275 -29.18 8.44 -37.78
C SER A 275 -28.67 7.80 -39.07
N ASN A 276 -29.53 7.71 -40.09
CA ASN A 276 -29.13 7.27 -41.43
C ASN A 276 -28.46 8.41 -42.18
N TYR A 277 -27.53 8.04 -43.04
CA TYR A 277 -26.83 8.95 -43.96
C TYR A 277 -27.05 8.48 -45.38
N THR A 278 -27.16 9.44 -46.31
CA THR A 278 -27.29 9.18 -47.74
C THR A 278 -26.03 9.68 -48.45
N LEU A 279 -25.39 8.78 -49.19
CA LEU A 279 -24.27 9.10 -50.05
C LEU A 279 -24.78 9.06 -51.49
N HIS A 280 -24.57 10.17 -52.22
CA HIS A 280 -24.97 10.33 -53.60
C HIS A 280 -23.73 10.51 -54.46
N VAL A 281 -23.55 9.63 -55.44
CA VAL A 281 -22.39 9.59 -56.34
C VAL A 281 -22.76 10.18 -57.67
N TRP A 282 -21.88 11.01 -58.18
CA TRP A 282 -22.03 11.73 -59.45
C TRP A 282 -20.80 11.54 -60.33
N ASP A 283 -21.00 11.76 -61.63
CA ASP A 283 -19.95 11.94 -62.60
C ASP A 283 -19.91 13.40 -63.06
N GLU A 284 -18.75 14.04 -62.95
CA GLU A 284 -18.56 15.43 -63.33
C GLU A 284 -18.29 15.59 -64.81
N ASP A 285 -19.30 16.08 -65.57
CA ASP A 285 -19.19 16.39 -66.99
C ASP A 285 -18.69 17.81 -67.23
N GLY A 286 -17.42 17.96 -67.59
CA GLY A 286 -16.85 19.29 -67.83
C GLY A 286 -17.56 20.09 -68.92
N GLY A 287 -18.29 21.11 -68.55
CA GLY A 287 -18.80 22.32 -69.21
C GLY A 287 -19.17 22.38 -70.70
N LEU A 288 -18.78 21.47 -71.52
CA LEU A 288 -19.12 21.38 -72.96
C LEU A 288 -20.02 20.18 -73.29
N PHE A 289 -20.21 19.23 -72.40
CA PHE A 289 -20.87 17.96 -72.63
C PHE A 289 -22.17 17.76 -71.85
N GLY A 290 -22.53 18.57 -70.91
CA GLY A 290 -23.81 18.45 -70.23
C GLY A 290 -23.79 18.84 -68.74
N ALA A 291 -24.82 18.46 -68.03
CA ALA A 291 -24.88 18.51 -66.56
C ALA A 291 -24.34 17.20 -66.04
N ASP A 292 -23.76 17.22 -64.80
CA ASP A 292 -23.25 16.03 -64.15
C ASP A 292 -24.27 14.92 -64.12
N ASP A 293 -23.84 13.69 -64.43
CA ASP A 293 -24.69 12.51 -64.48
C ASP A 293 -24.83 11.83 -63.11
N ASP A 294 -26.05 11.46 -62.75
CA ASP A 294 -26.41 10.77 -61.51
C ASP A 294 -26.03 9.28 -61.58
N LEU A 295 -25.06 8.85 -60.76
CA LEU A 295 -24.66 7.45 -60.59
C LEU A 295 -25.48 6.70 -59.52
N GLY A 296 -26.35 7.42 -58.80
CA GLY A 296 -27.24 6.88 -57.81
C GLY A 296 -26.86 7.24 -56.38
N SER A 297 -27.68 6.77 -55.47
CA SER A 297 -27.47 7.00 -54.05
C SER A 297 -27.61 5.73 -53.20
N VAL A 298 -26.90 5.68 -52.07
CA VAL A 298 -27.01 4.62 -51.07
C VAL A 298 -27.26 5.22 -49.71
N THR A 299 -27.92 4.46 -48.83
CA THR A 299 -28.18 4.86 -47.46
C THR A 299 -27.55 3.85 -46.50
N PHE A 300 -26.89 4.33 -45.47
CA PHE A 300 -26.27 3.51 -44.42
C PHE A 300 -26.51 4.11 -43.05
N PRO A 301 -26.51 3.27 -41.95
CA PRO A 301 -26.67 3.75 -40.60
C PRO A 301 -25.34 4.27 -40.01
N GLY A 302 -25.36 5.47 -39.44
CA GLY A 302 -24.17 6.11 -38.86
C GLY A 302 -23.72 5.55 -37.50
N TRP A 303 -24.45 4.56 -36.93
CA TRP A 303 -24.17 3.95 -35.64
C TRP A 303 -23.81 2.46 -35.72
N SER A 304 -23.59 1.95 -36.92
CA SER A 304 -23.25 0.54 -37.13
C SER A 304 -21.78 0.34 -37.41
N ALA A 305 -21.37 -0.91 -37.46
CA ALA A 305 -20.06 -1.27 -38.00
C ALA A 305 -19.96 -0.92 -39.50
N SER A 306 -18.72 -0.86 -40.01
CA SER A 306 -18.43 -0.78 -41.45
C SER A 306 -19.24 -1.81 -42.25
N GLY A 307 -19.60 -1.47 -43.44
CA GLY A 307 -20.50 -2.31 -44.25
C GLY A 307 -20.53 -1.97 -45.73
N THR A 308 -21.49 -2.58 -46.41
CA THR A 308 -21.77 -2.34 -47.82
C THR A 308 -23.21 -1.87 -47.97
N ALA A 309 -23.41 -0.78 -48.69
CA ALA A 309 -24.73 -0.29 -49.07
C ALA A 309 -24.92 -0.42 -50.58
N THR A 310 -26.13 -0.73 -50.99
CA THR A 310 -26.46 -0.91 -52.39
C THR A 310 -27.66 -0.03 -52.75
N GLY A 311 -27.53 0.72 -53.82
CA GLY A 311 -28.57 1.56 -54.39
C GLY A 311 -28.86 1.17 -55.83
N THR A 312 -30.04 1.54 -56.31
CA THR A 312 -30.45 1.34 -57.69
C THR A 312 -30.84 2.67 -58.31
N LEU A 313 -30.46 2.90 -59.54
CA LEU A 313 -30.89 4.07 -60.33
C LEU A 313 -32.08 3.69 -61.19
N SER A 314 -33.12 4.52 -61.22
CA SER A 314 -34.34 4.24 -61.94
C SER A 314 -34.07 4.22 -63.44
N GLY A 315 -34.46 3.10 -64.14
CA GLY A 315 -34.34 2.94 -65.59
C GLY A 315 -32.96 2.46 -66.07
N VAL A 316 -32.05 2.16 -65.20
CA VAL A 316 -30.69 1.65 -65.48
C VAL A 316 -30.52 0.28 -64.85
N SER A 317 -29.84 -0.65 -65.57
CA SER A 317 -29.48 -1.95 -65.01
C SER A 317 -28.22 -1.86 -64.18
N GLY A 318 -28.03 -2.80 -63.24
CA GLY A 318 -26.91 -2.77 -62.28
C GLY A 318 -27.25 -2.00 -61.04
N SER A 319 -26.27 -1.88 -60.15
CA SER A 319 -26.42 -1.24 -58.83
C SER A 319 -25.19 -0.44 -58.49
N LEU A 320 -25.40 0.73 -57.88
CA LEU A 320 -24.37 1.41 -57.13
C LEU A 320 -24.07 0.61 -55.87
N VAL A 321 -22.84 0.15 -55.70
CA VAL A 321 -22.39 -0.54 -54.50
C VAL A 321 -21.28 0.28 -53.84
N VAL A 322 -21.51 0.66 -52.59
CA VAL A 322 -20.57 1.46 -51.79
C VAL A 322 -20.21 0.70 -50.55
N ASN A 323 -18.92 0.49 -50.35
CA ASN A 323 -18.38 0.06 -49.06
C ASN A 323 -18.04 1.28 -48.23
N TYR A 324 -18.40 1.26 -46.96
CA TYR A 324 -18.12 2.34 -46.01
C TYR A 324 -17.44 1.79 -44.78
N SER A 325 -16.44 2.54 -44.24
CA SER A 325 -15.73 2.21 -43.02
C SER A 325 -16.14 3.17 -41.91
N ILE A 326 -16.64 2.62 -40.82
CA ILE A 326 -17.01 3.37 -39.63
C ILE A 326 -16.08 2.98 -38.48
N MET A 327 -15.37 3.96 -37.91
CA MET A 327 -14.60 3.80 -36.72
C MET A 327 -15.45 4.16 -35.50
N GLN A 328 -15.51 3.28 -34.52
CA GLN A 328 -16.11 3.55 -33.22
C GLN A 328 -15.07 3.93 -32.21
N VAL A 329 -15.25 5.07 -31.55
CA VAL A 329 -14.48 5.49 -30.40
C VAL A 329 -15.29 5.18 -29.15
N PRO A 330 -14.88 4.22 -28.33
CA PRO A 330 -15.60 3.88 -27.11
C PRO A 330 -15.52 5.02 -26.09
N VAL A 331 -16.43 5.00 -25.13
CA VAL A 331 -16.38 5.91 -23.99
C VAL A 331 -15.10 5.66 -23.21
N ALA A 332 -14.44 6.73 -22.75
CA ALA A 332 -13.20 6.65 -22.04
C ALA A 332 -13.35 5.84 -20.74
N THR A 333 -12.43 4.90 -20.54
CA THR A 333 -12.27 4.15 -19.28
C THR A 333 -10.91 4.53 -18.70
N THR A 334 -10.90 4.95 -17.46
CA THR A 334 -9.68 5.30 -16.72
C THR A 334 -9.44 4.27 -15.62
N ILE A 335 -8.17 4.01 -15.33
CA ILE A 335 -7.75 3.03 -14.32
C ILE A 335 -6.91 3.75 -13.28
N HIS A 336 -7.19 3.46 -12.01
CA HIS A 336 -6.38 3.86 -10.86
C HIS A 336 -5.99 2.64 -10.05
N THR A 337 -4.75 2.62 -9.54
CA THR A 337 -4.24 1.51 -8.73
C THR A 337 -3.60 2.04 -7.46
N ASP A 338 -3.78 1.29 -6.36
CA ASP A 338 -3.10 1.51 -5.09
C ASP A 338 -2.88 0.16 -4.40
N THR A 339 -2.11 0.09 -3.32
CA THR A 339 -1.71 -1.17 -2.71
C THR A 339 -2.13 -1.24 -1.24
N VAL A 340 -2.70 -2.39 -0.86
CA VAL A 340 -2.97 -2.77 0.53
C VAL A 340 -1.85 -3.67 1.02
N HIS A 341 -1.22 -3.30 2.14
CA HIS A 341 -0.12 -4.05 2.76
C HIS A 341 -0.61 -4.81 3.99
N VAL A 342 -0.63 -6.14 3.93
CA VAL A 342 -1.13 -7.00 5.00
C VAL A 342 0.00 -7.79 5.61
N PHE A 343 0.24 -7.58 6.89
CA PHE A 343 1.35 -8.21 7.60
C PHE A 343 0.89 -9.44 8.38
N ALA A 344 1.74 -10.47 8.35
CA ALA A 344 1.53 -11.66 9.17
C ALA A 344 1.62 -11.31 10.66
N VAL A 345 0.76 -11.90 11.47
CA VAL A 345 0.97 -11.96 12.91
C VAL A 345 2.07 -12.97 13.23
N PRO A 346 2.88 -12.77 14.28
CA PRO A 346 3.84 -13.76 14.74
C PRO A 346 3.17 -15.07 15.11
N ASP A 347 3.92 -16.16 15.08
CA ASP A 347 3.49 -17.42 15.69
C ASP A 347 3.26 -17.22 17.20
N THR A 348 2.35 -18.00 17.77
CA THR A 348 2.08 -17.94 19.20
C THR A 348 3.33 -18.36 19.97
N PRO A 349 3.93 -17.47 20.80
CA PRO A 349 5.14 -17.81 21.54
C PRO A 349 4.85 -18.84 22.62
N THR A 350 5.84 -19.68 22.91
CA THR A 350 5.76 -20.63 24.00
C THR A 350 6.55 -20.10 25.20
N VAL A 351 5.98 -20.31 26.39
CA VAL A 351 6.64 -19.98 27.65
C VAL A 351 6.86 -21.25 28.44
N SER A 352 8.08 -21.45 28.93
CA SER A 352 8.46 -22.58 29.80
C SER A 352 8.99 -22.09 31.14
N ALA A 353 8.93 -22.93 32.15
CA ALA A 353 9.47 -22.67 33.47
C ALA A 353 10.66 -23.59 33.75
N ASN A 354 11.68 -23.10 34.43
CA ASN A 354 12.87 -23.84 34.79
C ASN A 354 12.65 -24.84 35.96
N ILE A 355 11.62 -24.60 36.78
CA ILE A 355 11.22 -25.40 37.94
C ILE A 355 9.69 -25.54 38.02
N PRO A 356 9.13 -26.42 38.84
CA PRO A 356 7.69 -26.48 39.05
C PRO A 356 7.09 -25.15 39.49
N LEU A 357 5.87 -24.86 39.06
CA LEU A 357 5.17 -23.58 39.25
C LEU A 357 4.56 -23.37 40.65
N ILE A 358 4.68 -24.38 41.54
CA ILE A 358 4.28 -24.29 42.94
C ILE A 358 5.55 -24.15 43.76
N LEU A 359 5.74 -23.01 44.35
CA LEU A 359 6.97 -22.56 45.01
C LEU A 359 6.73 -22.28 46.50
N CYS A 360 7.80 -22.20 47.22
CA CYS A 360 7.79 -21.69 48.58
C CYS A 360 8.32 -20.24 48.63
N ALA A 361 7.91 -19.48 49.65
CA ALA A 361 8.39 -18.11 49.83
C ALA A 361 9.93 -18.09 49.94
N GLY A 362 10.58 -17.28 49.09
CA GLY A 362 12.03 -17.18 48.93
C GLY A 362 12.60 -17.92 47.73
N ASP A 363 11.81 -18.80 47.09
CA ASP A 363 12.19 -19.41 45.81
C ASP A 363 12.01 -18.44 44.65
N THR A 364 12.76 -18.68 43.59
CA THR A 364 12.65 -17.90 42.33
C THR A 364 12.41 -18.87 41.19
N VAL A 365 11.35 -18.64 40.44
CA VAL A 365 11.13 -19.31 39.16
C VAL A 365 11.53 -18.39 38.01
N VAL A 366 12.08 -18.97 36.95
CA VAL A 366 12.37 -18.26 35.71
C VAL A 366 11.41 -18.78 34.65
N LEU A 367 10.61 -17.87 34.11
CA LEU A 367 9.82 -18.13 32.94
C LEU A 367 10.61 -17.67 31.71
N THR A 368 10.81 -18.55 30.74
CA THR A 368 11.55 -18.27 29.52
C THR A 368 10.57 -18.28 28.35
N CYS A 369 10.47 -17.16 27.63
CA CYS A 369 9.76 -17.06 26.36
C CYS A 369 10.69 -17.53 25.23
N ASN A 370 10.24 -18.52 24.49
CA ASN A 370 11.02 -19.12 23.41
C ASN A 370 10.76 -18.41 22.07
N ASP A 371 11.06 -17.11 22.02
CA ASP A 371 10.93 -16.31 20.81
C ASP A 371 12.12 -15.34 20.68
N THR A 372 12.41 -14.90 19.44
CA THR A 372 13.48 -13.93 19.12
C THR A 372 12.95 -12.54 18.81
N LEU A 373 11.64 -12.37 18.77
CA LEU A 373 10.99 -11.08 18.53
C LEU A 373 11.05 -10.19 19.78
N ALA A 374 10.61 -8.93 19.63
CA ALA A 374 10.48 -8.04 20.77
C ALA A 374 9.45 -8.59 21.77
N ILE A 375 9.90 -8.87 22.98
CA ILE A 375 9.08 -9.46 24.05
C ILE A 375 8.63 -8.36 25.01
N GLN A 376 7.42 -8.50 25.53
CA GLN A 376 6.89 -7.75 26.66
C GLN A 376 6.10 -8.67 27.56
N TRP A 377 6.44 -8.70 28.86
CA TRP A 377 5.73 -9.51 29.85
C TRP A 377 4.56 -8.77 30.49
N TYR A 378 3.56 -9.55 30.87
CA TYR A 378 2.34 -9.10 31.54
C TYR A 378 2.00 -9.98 32.74
N GLU A 379 1.43 -9.38 33.77
CA GLU A 379 0.85 -10.08 34.92
C GLU A 379 -0.64 -9.77 35.01
N SER A 380 -1.49 -10.80 34.90
CA SER A 380 -2.96 -10.68 35.02
C SER A 380 -3.56 -9.56 34.15
N GLY A 381 -2.98 -9.33 32.97
CA GLY A 381 -3.38 -8.29 32.03
C GLY A 381 -2.68 -6.94 32.23
N ASN A 382 -1.89 -6.75 33.27
CA ASN A 382 -1.13 -5.53 33.50
C ASN A 382 0.28 -5.64 32.92
N LEU A 383 0.74 -4.58 32.29
CA LEU A 383 2.09 -4.48 31.74
C LEU A 383 3.14 -4.53 32.85
N LEU A 384 4.11 -5.39 32.74
CA LEU A 384 5.31 -5.39 33.58
C LEU A 384 6.34 -4.45 32.95
N ILE A 385 6.40 -3.22 33.46
CA ILE A 385 7.26 -2.16 32.91
C ILE A 385 8.74 -2.57 32.97
N GLY A 386 9.40 -2.58 31.80
CA GLY A 386 10.83 -2.90 31.67
C GLY A 386 11.15 -4.39 31.53
N GLU A 387 10.17 -5.28 31.70
CA GLU A 387 10.35 -6.71 31.51
C GLU A 387 10.20 -7.09 30.03
N THR A 388 11.30 -6.97 29.29
CA THR A 388 11.38 -7.18 27.84
C THR A 388 12.39 -8.25 27.44
N ASN A 389 13.03 -8.91 28.40
CA ASN A 389 13.95 -10.01 28.13
C ASN A 389 13.20 -11.31 27.90
N SER A 390 13.87 -12.29 27.29
CA SER A 390 13.32 -13.64 27.14
C SER A 390 13.01 -14.30 28.49
N ASP A 391 13.76 -13.98 29.52
CA ASP A 391 13.64 -14.55 30.86
C ASP A 391 13.00 -13.55 31.83
N LEU A 392 11.94 -14.01 32.51
CA LEU A 392 11.27 -13.30 33.59
C LEU A 392 11.50 -14.02 34.92
N PHE A 393 12.05 -13.30 35.91
CA PHE A 393 12.37 -13.83 37.25
C PHE A 393 11.24 -13.49 38.22
N LEU A 394 10.64 -14.51 38.83
CA LEU A 394 9.46 -14.36 39.67
C LEU A 394 9.65 -14.95 41.05
N THR A 395 9.24 -14.19 42.07
CA THR A 395 9.23 -14.59 43.49
C THR A 395 7.82 -14.45 44.10
N THR A 396 6.83 -14.07 43.32
CA THR A 396 5.44 -13.80 43.74
C THR A 396 4.46 -14.64 42.93
N SER A 397 3.29 -14.92 43.53
CA SER A 397 2.19 -15.56 42.82
C SER A 397 1.61 -14.63 41.78
N GLY A 398 1.20 -15.17 40.64
CA GLY A 398 0.56 -14.40 39.58
C GLY A 398 0.25 -15.24 38.34
N ASN A 399 -0.43 -14.63 37.40
CA ASN A 399 -0.75 -15.22 36.10
C ASN A 399 0.01 -14.43 35.01
N PHE A 400 1.04 -15.04 34.45
CA PHE A 400 2.01 -14.37 33.58
C PHE A 400 1.91 -14.88 32.16
N PHE A 401 2.06 -13.95 31.21
CA PHE A 401 2.15 -14.27 29.79
C PHE A 401 3.07 -13.27 29.07
N ALA A 402 3.63 -13.72 27.95
CA ALA A 402 4.44 -12.90 27.07
C ALA A 402 3.66 -12.46 25.83
N VAL A 403 3.85 -11.24 25.40
CA VAL A 403 3.42 -10.71 24.10
C VAL A 403 4.67 -10.49 23.27
N VAL A 404 4.70 -11.07 22.08
CA VAL A 404 5.77 -10.84 21.10
C VAL A 404 5.28 -9.92 20.00
N THR A 405 6.16 -9.05 19.50
CA THR A 405 5.86 -8.05 18.48
C THR A 405 6.88 -8.14 17.36
N ASN A 406 6.42 -8.25 16.12
CA ASN A 406 7.29 -8.23 14.95
C ASN A 406 7.64 -6.80 14.50
N ALA A 407 8.47 -6.69 13.45
CA ALA A 407 8.93 -5.40 12.92
C ALA A 407 7.81 -4.51 12.35
N HIS A 408 6.65 -5.09 12.03
CA HIS A 408 5.48 -4.38 11.52
C HIS A 408 4.48 -4.01 12.62
N GLY A 409 4.80 -4.30 13.89
CA GLY A 409 3.93 -4.01 15.02
C GLY A 409 2.83 -5.05 15.26
N CYS A 410 2.82 -6.17 14.53
CA CYS A 410 1.87 -7.24 14.75
C CYS A 410 2.28 -8.08 15.95
N THR A 411 1.30 -8.48 16.77
CA THR A 411 1.53 -9.14 18.05
C THR A 411 0.94 -10.54 18.12
N ALA A 412 1.58 -11.40 18.90
CA ALA A 412 1.01 -12.68 19.35
C ALA A 412 1.21 -12.83 20.85
N VAL A 413 0.31 -13.57 21.49
CA VAL A 413 0.25 -13.71 22.96
C VAL A 413 0.45 -15.17 23.33
N SER A 414 1.34 -15.44 24.28
CA SER A 414 1.53 -16.80 24.81
C SER A 414 0.34 -17.28 25.64
N ALA A 415 0.25 -18.57 25.85
CA ALA A 415 -0.58 -19.09 26.93
C ALA A 415 -0.12 -18.50 28.27
N ALA A 416 -1.09 -18.22 29.14
CA ALA A 416 -0.79 -17.72 30.47
C ALA A 416 -0.30 -18.84 31.39
N ILE A 417 0.72 -18.55 32.19
CA ILE A 417 1.28 -19.46 33.19
C ILE A 417 0.93 -18.95 34.58
N ASN A 418 0.30 -19.81 35.38
CA ASN A 418 -0.03 -19.50 36.75
C ASN A 418 1.12 -19.94 37.67
N VAL A 419 1.75 -19.01 38.35
CA VAL A 419 2.77 -19.26 39.39
C VAL A 419 2.11 -19.11 40.74
N GLN A 420 2.29 -20.12 41.59
CA GLN A 420 1.80 -20.12 42.97
C GLN A 420 2.97 -20.14 43.95
N VAL A 421 3.09 -19.12 44.76
CA VAL A 421 4.07 -19.05 45.84
C VAL A 421 3.34 -19.21 47.16
N ASN A 422 3.66 -20.29 47.87
CA ASN A 422 3.09 -20.59 49.18
C ASN A 422 3.95 -20.00 50.32
N PRO A 423 3.36 -19.53 51.40
CA PRO A 423 4.11 -19.10 52.54
C PRO A 423 4.85 -20.28 53.20
N ASN A 424 6.06 -20.01 53.65
CA ASN A 424 6.76 -20.97 54.49
C ASN A 424 6.05 -21.10 55.84
N PRO A 425 6.14 -22.26 56.50
CA PRO A 425 5.73 -22.41 57.89
C PRO A 425 6.38 -21.32 58.77
N PRO A 426 5.72 -20.89 59.82
CA PRO A 426 6.41 -20.04 60.81
C PRO A 426 7.70 -20.72 61.28
N LYS A 427 8.75 -19.94 61.53
CA LYS A 427 10.02 -20.46 61.96
C LYS A 427 9.85 -21.20 63.29
N PRO A 428 10.17 -22.54 63.34
CA PRO A 428 10.05 -23.28 64.56
C PRO A 428 10.95 -22.69 65.64
N THR A 429 10.42 -22.63 66.83
CA THR A 429 11.20 -22.31 68.03
C THR A 429 11.07 -23.46 69.04
N PHE A 430 12.11 -23.69 69.76
CA PHE A 430 12.08 -24.70 70.81
C PHE A 430 12.92 -24.25 72.01
N PHE A 431 12.64 -24.80 73.19
CA PHE A 431 13.36 -24.57 74.43
C PHE A 431 13.80 -25.86 75.05
N VAL A 432 14.80 -25.79 75.95
CA VAL A 432 15.38 -26.93 76.65
C VAL A 432 14.79 -27.02 78.05
N ASN A 433 14.33 -28.24 78.41
CA ASN A 433 13.96 -28.57 79.77
C ASN A 433 14.64 -29.88 80.16
N GLY A 434 15.71 -29.80 80.97
CA GLY A 434 16.60 -30.90 81.17
C GLY A 434 17.28 -31.37 79.92
N ASN A 435 17.11 -32.67 79.60
CA ASN A 435 17.59 -33.24 78.31
C ASN A 435 16.53 -33.28 77.21
N THR A 436 15.39 -32.61 77.43
CA THR A 436 14.31 -32.61 76.44
C THR A 436 14.27 -31.26 75.73
N LEU A 437 14.32 -31.30 74.37
CA LEU A 437 14.08 -30.17 73.48
C LEU A 437 12.60 -30.13 73.15
N ASN A 438 11.91 -29.03 73.42
CA ASN A 438 10.46 -28.91 73.28
C ASN A 438 10.16 -27.88 72.19
N CYS A 439 9.70 -28.29 71.02
CA CYS A 439 9.21 -27.44 69.96
C CYS A 439 7.81 -26.94 70.28
N VAL A 440 7.58 -25.63 70.11
CA VAL A 440 6.25 -25.02 70.38
C VAL A 440 5.37 -24.90 69.15
N LEU A 441 5.92 -25.14 67.96
CA LEU A 441 5.18 -25.01 66.69
C LEU A 441 4.34 -26.25 66.45
N THR A 442 3.01 -26.09 66.37
CA THR A 442 2.04 -27.16 66.11
C THR A 442 1.40 -26.99 64.74
N GLY A 443 0.82 -28.05 64.18
CA GLY A 443 0.09 -28.03 62.92
C GLY A 443 0.94 -28.26 61.66
N TYR A 444 2.22 -28.54 61.85
CA TYR A 444 3.18 -28.84 60.79
C TYR A 444 3.85 -30.20 61.04
N MET A 445 4.34 -30.84 60.01
CA MET A 445 5.20 -32.01 60.14
C MET A 445 6.57 -31.54 60.62
N LEU A 446 7.08 -32.16 61.68
CA LEU A 446 8.39 -31.82 62.25
C LEU A 446 9.39 -32.92 61.91
N GLN A 447 10.64 -32.54 61.72
CA GLN A 447 11.78 -33.47 61.67
C GLN A 447 12.94 -32.85 62.40
N TRP A 448 13.44 -33.58 63.43
CA TRP A 448 14.62 -33.15 64.17
C TRP A 448 15.91 -33.53 63.45
N TYR A 449 16.91 -32.70 63.60
CA TYR A 449 18.24 -32.89 63.03
C TYR A 449 19.28 -32.81 64.14
N TYR A 450 20.31 -33.63 64.00
CA TYR A 450 21.49 -33.67 64.85
C TYR A 450 22.76 -33.54 64.02
N ASN A 451 23.60 -32.54 64.31
CA ASN A 451 24.85 -32.23 63.60
C ASN A 451 24.67 -32.21 62.06
N GLY A 452 23.56 -31.70 61.57
CA GLY A 452 23.25 -31.58 60.15
C GLY A 452 22.56 -32.83 59.52
N ALA A 453 22.48 -33.96 60.25
CA ALA A 453 21.80 -35.15 59.76
C ALA A 453 20.38 -35.27 60.33
N ALA A 454 19.43 -35.68 59.50
CA ALA A 454 18.07 -35.97 59.98
C ALA A 454 18.09 -37.12 60.99
N MET A 455 17.30 -37.03 62.04
CA MET A 455 17.12 -38.06 63.04
C MET A 455 15.91 -38.91 62.65
N PRO A 456 16.08 -40.11 62.09
CA PRO A 456 14.97 -40.89 61.57
C PRO A 456 13.92 -41.21 62.66
N GLY A 457 12.64 -40.88 62.37
CA GLY A 457 11.53 -41.12 63.29
C GLY A 457 11.31 -40.03 64.34
N GLU A 458 12.23 -39.10 64.51
CA GLU A 458 12.09 -38.02 65.47
C GLU A 458 11.29 -36.87 64.88
N THR A 459 9.96 -37.04 64.94
CA THR A 459 8.98 -36.11 64.34
C THR A 459 8.04 -35.48 65.35
N SER A 460 8.26 -35.78 66.64
CA SER A 460 7.44 -35.27 67.74
C SER A 460 7.79 -33.84 68.14
N LEU A 461 6.85 -33.18 68.84
CA LEU A 461 7.10 -31.86 69.43
C LEU A 461 8.25 -31.89 70.46
N GLN A 462 8.55 -33.06 71.01
CA GLN A 462 9.57 -33.26 72.02
C GLN A 462 10.63 -34.22 71.52
N LEU A 463 11.91 -33.86 71.72
CA LEU A 463 13.05 -34.72 71.43
C LEU A 463 13.89 -34.85 72.70
N THR A 464 14.23 -36.07 73.14
CA THR A 464 15.18 -36.31 74.20
C THR A 464 16.59 -36.34 73.61
N ALA A 465 17.37 -35.28 73.87
CA ALA A 465 18.77 -35.15 73.43
C ALA A 465 19.70 -35.89 74.39
N THR A 466 20.37 -36.92 73.87
CA THR A 466 21.25 -37.79 74.68
C THR A 466 22.74 -37.52 74.44
N GLN A 467 23.06 -36.79 73.39
CA GLN A 467 24.44 -36.51 72.96
C GLN A 467 24.71 -34.99 72.88
N GLN A 468 25.95 -34.60 73.13
CA GLN A 468 26.38 -33.25 72.92
C GLN A 468 26.47 -32.98 71.40
N GLY A 469 25.86 -31.88 70.92
CA GLY A 469 25.90 -31.52 69.54
C GLY A 469 24.91 -30.44 69.16
N THR A 470 24.80 -30.15 67.89
CA THR A 470 23.91 -29.11 67.35
C THR A 470 22.58 -29.76 66.93
N TYR A 471 21.50 -29.27 67.52
CA TYR A 471 20.14 -29.69 67.21
C TYR A 471 19.37 -28.54 66.55
N TYR A 472 18.54 -28.90 65.59
CA TYR A 472 17.53 -28.02 65.01
C TYR A 472 16.34 -28.84 64.57
N VAL A 473 15.21 -28.19 64.34
CA VAL A 473 13.99 -28.81 63.85
C VAL A 473 13.55 -28.12 62.57
N VAL A 474 13.14 -28.92 61.61
CA VAL A 474 12.53 -28.46 60.36
C VAL A 474 11.03 -28.69 60.47
N ALA A 475 10.26 -27.65 60.21
CA ALA A 475 8.81 -27.71 60.03
C ALA A 475 8.47 -27.74 58.55
N THR A 476 7.61 -28.69 58.15
CA THR A 476 7.15 -28.83 56.79
C THR A 476 5.63 -28.73 56.79
N ASP A 477 5.10 -27.86 55.88
CA ASP A 477 3.67 -27.85 55.60
C ASP A 477 3.31 -29.10 54.80
N SER A 478 2.36 -29.88 55.26
CA SER A 478 2.00 -31.16 54.66
C SER A 478 1.26 -31.03 53.33
N VAL A 479 0.70 -29.86 53.04
CA VAL A 479 -0.06 -29.58 51.81
C VAL A 479 0.86 -29.00 50.74
N THR A 480 1.68 -28.03 51.13
CA THR A 480 2.50 -27.29 50.17
C THR A 480 3.92 -27.81 50.04
N GLY A 481 4.38 -28.61 50.99
CA GLY A 481 5.74 -29.11 51.08
C GLY A 481 6.77 -28.01 51.52
N CYS A 482 6.34 -26.80 51.78
CA CYS A 482 7.21 -25.70 52.17
C CYS A 482 7.80 -25.93 53.56
N THR A 483 9.03 -25.54 53.73
CA THR A 483 9.78 -25.81 54.99
C THR A 483 10.28 -24.55 55.65
N SER A 484 10.47 -24.63 56.96
CA SER A 484 11.15 -23.62 57.74
C SER A 484 12.04 -24.29 58.78
N VAL A 485 13.20 -23.71 58.99
CA VAL A 485 14.22 -24.28 59.89
C VAL A 485 14.36 -23.41 61.12
N SER A 486 14.40 -24.06 62.31
CA SER A 486 14.68 -23.35 63.57
C SER A 486 16.10 -22.83 63.61
N ASP A 487 16.40 -21.92 64.53
CA ASP A 487 17.78 -21.66 64.91
C ASP A 487 18.41 -22.93 65.47
N PRO A 488 19.66 -23.23 65.10
CA PRO A 488 20.38 -24.38 65.67
C PRO A 488 20.79 -24.05 67.13
N LEU A 489 20.64 -25.05 67.98
CA LEU A 489 21.03 -25.02 69.38
C LEU A 489 22.17 -26.00 69.62
N VAL A 490 23.26 -25.54 70.18
CA VAL A 490 24.31 -26.42 70.72
C VAL A 490 23.86 -26.90 72.11
N PHE A 491 23.54 -28.19 72.19
CA PHE A 491 23.09 -28.84 73.41
C PHE A 491 24.25 -29.59 74.06
N THR A 492 24.34 -29.52 75.39
CA THR A 492 25.22 -30.30 76.21
C THR A 492 24.39 -30.99 77.31
N PRO A 493 24.41 -32.34 77.41
CA PRO A 493 23.67 -33.06 78.46
C PRO A 493 23.96 -32.52 79.80
N VAL A 494 22.94 -32.39 80.69
CA VAL A 494 23.08 -31.94 82.02
C VAL A 494 23.98 -32.95 82.81
N GLY A 495 25.19 -32.51 83.18
CA GLY A 495 26.18 -33.37 83.87
C GLY A 495 27.57 -33.32 83.22
N LEU A 496 27.79 -32.66 82.16
CA LEU A 496 29.11 -32.37 81.56
C LEU A 496 29.35 -30.84 81.54
N ASP A 497 30.48 -30.41 82.13
CA ASP A 497 30.90 -29.02 82.10
C ASP A 497 31.03 -28.52 80.69
N GLN A 498 30.22 -27.52 80.30
CA GLN A 498 30.26 -26.91 78.98
C GLN A 498 31.22 -25.68 79.04
N PRO A 499 32.13 -25.53 78.04
CA PRO A 499 32.67 -24.23 77.74
C PRO A 499 31.61 -23.40 77.02
N GLN A 500 31.04 -22.39 77.64
CA GLN A 500 30.08 -21.45 77.06
C GLN A 500 30.72 -20.66 75.91
N SER A 501 30.48 -21.11 74.64
CA SER A 501 30.73 -20.27 73.51
C SER A 501 29.54 -20.39 72.48
N VAL A 502 28.45 -19.80 72.89
CA VAL A 502 27.30 -19.68 71.91
C VAL A 502 27.58 -18.45 71.10
N ILE A 503 27.85 -18.66 69.81
CA ILE A 503 28.01 -17.55 68.87
C ILE A 503 26.61 -17.07 68.50
N ALA A 504 26.12 -16.01 69.13
CA ALA A 504 24.96 -15.28 68.67
C ALA A 504 25.39 -14.36 67.55
N ALA A 505 24.97 -14.63 66.30
CA ALA A 505 25.35 -13.85 65.14
C ALA A 505 24.14 -13.62 64.25
N VAL A 506 24.00 -12.38 63.75
CA VAL A 506 22.95 -11.92 62.81
C VAL A 506 23.59 -11.15 61.66
N LEU A 507 23.04 -11.27 60.47
CA LEU A 507 23.42 -10.50 59.27
C LEU A 507 22.32 -9.53 58.89
N PHE A 508 22.67 -8.25 58.67
CA PHE A 508 21.73 -7.28 58.15
C PHE A 508 22.42 -6.15 57.36
N PRO A 509 21.80 -5.63 56.28
CA PRO A 509 20.64 -6.21 55.61
C PRO A 509 21.03 -7.53 54.96
N ASN A 510 20.06 -8.46 54.84
CA ASN A 510 20.20 -9.67 54.05
C ASN A 510 18.82 -10.01 53.44
N PRO A 511 18.65 -9.81 52.13
CA PRO A 511 19.67 -9.54 51.11
C PRO A 511 20.41 -8.21 51.29
N ALA A 512 21.71 -8.24 50.92
CA ALA A 512 22.63 -7.10 50.99
C ALA A 512 22.86 -6.53 49.56
N ASP A 513 23.21 -5.24 49.50
CA ASP A 513 23.65 -4.59 48.25
C ASP A 513 25.19 -4.39 48.28
N LYS A 514 25.69 -3.28 48.84
CA LYS A 514 27.11 -2.93 48.84
C LYS A 514 27.81 -3.29 50.12
N SER A 515 27.10 -3.57 51.17
CA SER A 515 27.65 -3.96 52.45
C SER A 515 26.67 -4.80 53.25
N VAL A 516 27.21 -5.63 54.17
CA VAL A 516 26.46 -6.37 55.18
C VAL A 516 27.13 -6.15 56.53
N VAL A 517 26.35 -6.07 57.58
CA VAL A 517 26.84 -6.00 58.96
C VAL A 517 26.68 -7.37 59.57
N VAL A 518 27.79 -7.89 60.12
CA VAL A 518 27.79 -9.07 60.99
C VAL A 518 27.71 -8.59 62.42
N GLN A 519 26.57 -8.80 63.06
CA GLN A 519 26.39 -8.47 64.49
C GLN A 519 26.67 -9.71 65.32
N LEU A 520 27.60 -9.58 66.25
CA LEU A 520 28.01 -10.65 67.17
C LEU A 520 27.79 -10.23 68.59
N THR A 521 27.33 -11.13 69.42
CA THR A 521 27.26 -10.92 70.89
C THR A 521 28.23 -11.86 71.61
N SER A 522 29.11 -11.31 72.40
CA SER A 522 30.08 -12.08 73.24
C SER A 522 29.93 -11.74 74.72
N VAL A 523 30.12 -12.72 75.53
CA VAL A 523 30.13 -12.57 77.03
C VAL A 523 31.52 -12.41 77.60
N ARG A 524 32.57 -12.59 76.78
CA ARG A 524 34.00 -12.49 77.19
C ARG A 524 34.83 -11.98 76.00
N ASN A 525 36.07 -11.62 76.29
CA ASN A 525 37.03 -11.37 75.23
C ASN A 525 37.35 -12.64 74.49
N ILE A 526 37.11 -12.67 73.18
CA ILE A 526 37.29 -13.87 72.33
C ILE A 526 37.84 -13.49 70.98
N PHE A 527 38.86 -14.21 70.51
CA PHE A 527 39.39 -14.09 69.18
C PHE A 527 38.39 -14.73 68.19
N THR A 528 37.97 -13.96 67.20
CA THR A 528 36.93 -14.36 66.24
C THR A 528 37.44 -14.14 64.81
N THR A 529 37.40 -15.16 64.00
CA THR A 529 37.64 -15.09 62.56
C THR A 529 36.31 -15.11 61.83
N ILE A 530 36.11 -14.16 60.96
CA ILE A 530 34.93 -14.10 60.07
C ILE A 530 35.40 -14.18 58.64
N GLN A 531 34.84 -15.15 57.88
CA GLN A 531 35.16 -15.41 56.49
C GLN A 531 33.91 -15.25 55.65
N LEU A 532 34.01 -14.51 54.52
CA LEU A 532 33.04 -14.54 53.44
C LEU A 532 33.46 -15.61 52.44
N LEU A 533 32.60 -16.56 52.20
CA LEU A 533 32.83 -17.70 51.30
C LEU A 533 31.84 -17.71 50.14
N ASP A 534 32.28 -18.15 48.96
CA ASP A 534 31.37 -18.53 47.92
C ASP A 534 30.69 -19.87 48.25
N ILE A 535 29.74 -20.29 47.43
CA ILE A 535 28.97 -21.55 47.60
C ILE A 535 29.84 -22.82 47.48
N SER A 536 31.05 -22.72 46.91
CA SER A 536 32.04 -23.80 46.84
C SER A 536 32.90 -23.89 48.09
N GLY A 537 32.77 -22.96 49.02
CA GLY A 537 33.57 -22.88 50.24
C GLY A 537 34.90 -22.14 50.13
N ARG A 538 35.18 -21.48 48.97
CA ARG A 538 36.38 -20.69 48.77
C ARG A 538 36.24 -19.35 49.53
N VAL A 539 37.28 -19.00 50.29
CA VAL A 539 37.32 -17.75 51.03
C VAL A 539 37.55 -16.58 50.08
N LEU A 540 36.62 -15.62 50.09
CA LEU A 540 36.69 -14.38 49.31
C LEU A 540 37.28 -13.22 50.14
N GLN A 541 36.87 -13.14 51.40
CA GLN A 541 37.36 -12.17 52.36
C GLN A 541 37.50 -12.83 53.73
N GLN A 542 38.49 -12.40 54.52
CA GLN A 542 38.69 -12.85 55.90
C GLN A 542 39.12 -11.70 56.77
N ASN A 543 38.46 -11.57 57.91
CA ASN A 543 38.80 -10.57 58.93
C ASN A 543 38.89 -11.23 60.33
N ASN A 544 39.84 -10.79 61.10
CA ASN A 544 40.07 -11.28 62.43
C ASN A 544 39.84 -10.15 63.48
N PHE A 545 39.11 -10.45 64.55
CA PHE A 545 38.71 -9.50 65.53
C PHE A 545 38.89 -10.11 66.93
N THR A 546 39.20 -9.29 67.95
CA THR A 546 39.03 -9.67 69.36
C THR A 546 37.75 -9.00 69.85
N LEU A 547 36.66 -9.78 69.98
CA LEU A 547 35.42 -9.27 70.52
C LEU A 547 35.52 -9.01 72.00
N GLN A 548 34.94 -7.87 72.42
CA GLN A 548 34.76 -7.51 73.84
C GLN A 548 33.39 -8.03 74.32
N PRO A 549 33.16 -8.15 75.60
CA PRO A 549 31.84 -8.46 76.14
C PRO A 549 30.80 -7.45 75.66
N GLY A 550 29.66 -7.91 75.18
CA GLY A 550 28.61 -7.07 74.61
C GLY A 550 28.37 -7.38 73.16
N THR A 551 27.60 -6.53 72.47
CA THR A 551 27.24 -6.66 71.04
C THR A 551 28.20 -5.80 70.20
N THR A 552 28.85 -6.43 69.24
CA THR A 552 29.76 -5.81 68.27
C THR A 552 29.19 -5.90 66.89
N GLN A 553 29.21 -4.81 66.14
CA GLN A 553 28.76 -4.75 64.72
C GLN A 553 29.98 -4.57 63.83
N LEU A 554 30.13 -5.49 62.84
CA LEU A 554 31.31 -5.57 61.99
C LEU A 554 30.81 -5.44 60.52
N PRO A 555 31.09 -4.30 59.86
CA PRO A 555 30.70 -4.13 58.46
C PRO A 555 31.63 -4.92 57.54
N PHE A 556 31.06 -5.54 56.52
CA PHE A 556 31.75 -6.15 55.38
C PHE A 556 31.41 -5.41 54.13
N ASP A 557 32.42 -4.94 53.40
CA ASP A 557 32.25 -4.35 52.09
C ASP A 557 32.06 -5.47 51.04
N LEU A 558 31.01 -5.34 50.28
CA LEU A 558 30.63 -6.29 49.23
C LEU A 558 30.76 -5.65 47.85
N SER A 559 31.35 -4.45 47.73
CA SER A 559 31.38 -3.66 46.48
C SER A 559 32.02 -4.39 45.30
N ASP A 560 32.94 -5.32 45.55
CA ASP A 560 33.64 -6.11 44.54
C ASP A 560 33.07 -7.54 44.41
N ILE A 561 31.98 -7.86 45.10
CA ILE A 561 31.39 -9.20 45.10
C ILE A 561 30.15 -9.18 44.18
N SER A 562 30.09 -10.11 43.23
CA SER A 562 28.97 -10.23 42.31
C SER A 562 27.67 -10.62 43.05
N LYS A 563 26.51 -10.31 42.44
CA LYS A 563 25.24 -10.82 42.96
C LYS A 563 25.25 -12.35 43.09
N GLY A 564 24.65 -12.87 44.12
CA GLY A 564 24.63 -14.30 44.36
C GLY A 564 24.39 -14.67 45.82
N VAL A 565 24.53 -15.98 46.09
CA VAL A 565 24.45 -16.56 47.43
C VAL A 565 25.85 -16.83 47.92
N TYR A 566 26.13 -16.38 49.15
CA TYR A 566 27.41 -16.50 49.84
C TYR A 566 27.20 -17.02 51.25
N LEU A 567 28.29 -17.39 51.92
CA LEU A 567 28.30 -17.86 53.31
C LEU A 567 29.20 -16.96 54.12
N ILE A 568 28.74 -16.54 55.28
CA ILE A 568 29.55 -15.92 56.33
C ILE A 568 29.84 -16.97 57.37
N LYS A 569 31.08 -17.43 57.44
CA LYS A 569 31.57 -18.36 58.46
C LYS A 569 32.27 -17.59 59.59
N ILE A 570 31.79 -17.80 60.79
CA ILE A 570 32.31 -17.21 62.01
C ILE A 570 32.95 -18.31 62.82
N THR A 571 34.23 -18.15 63.19
CA THR A 571 34.97 -19.16 63.94
C THR A 571 35.55 -18.48 65.21
N GLN A 572 35.30 -19.15 66.36
CA GLN A 572 35.76 -18.76 67.65
C GLN A 572 36.33 -19.97 68.35
N GLU A 573 37.62 -20.03 68.67
CA GLU A 573 38.25 -21.18 69.30
C GLU A 573 37.85 -22.50 68.66
N ASN A 574 37.04 -23.32 69.32
CA ASN A 574 36.56 -24.63 68.89
C ASN A 574 35.11 -24.58 68.30
N ALA A 575 34.52 -23.39 68.16
CA ALA A 575 33.16 -23.19 67.63
C ALA A 575 33.14 -22.47 66.31
N SER A 576 32.28 -22.86 65.41
CA SER A 576 32.02 -22.10 64.18
C SER A 576 30.52 -22.04 63.89
N LYS A 577 30.11 -20.90 63.31
CA LYS A 577 28.75 -20.66 62.82
C LYS A 577 28.83 -20.15 61.41
N THR A 578 27.99 -20.69 60.54
CA THR A 578 27.87 -20.25 59.16
C THR A 578 26.49 -19.66 58.94
N LEU A 579 26.44 -18.47 58.36
CA LEU A 579 25.21 -17.79 58.00
C LEU A 579 25.17 -17.57 56.47
N ARG A 580 23.98 -17.73 55.89
CA ARG A 580 23.77 -17.46 54.47
C ARG A 580 23.63 -15.94 54.25
N LEU A 581 24.33 -15.44 53.24
CA LEU A 581 24.26 -14.06 52.78
C LEU A 581 23.75 -14.08 51.34
N MET A 582 22.72 -13.30 51.05
CA MET A 582 22.27 -13.02 49.70
C MET A 582 22.73 -11.63 49.30
N ILE A 583 23.34 -11.51 48.11
CA ILE A 583 23.73 -10.24 47.52
C ILE A 583 22.82 -10.02 46.30
N ASN A 584 22.11 -8.89 46.36
CA ASN A 584 21.14 -8.53 45.31
C ASN A 584 21.51 -7.12 44.81
N ARG A 585 22.15 -7.08 43.65
CA ARG A 585 22.50 -5.84 42.94
C ARG A 585 21.75 -5.72 41.66
#